data_af8dd23f852beb1b39643f46545dbaed
#
_entry.id   af8dd23f852beb1b39643f46545dbaed
#
_cell.length_a   1.000
_cell.length_b   1.000
_cell.length_c   1.000
_cell.angle_alpha   90.00
_cell.angle_beta   90.00
_cell.angle_gamma   90.00
#
_symmetry.space_group_name_H-M   'P 1'
#
loop_
_entity.id
_entity.type
_entity.pdbx_description
1 polymer ?
#
loop_
_entity_poly.entity_id
_entity_poly.type
_entity_poly.pdbx_seq_one_letter_code
_entity_poly.pdbx_strand_id
1 'polypeptide(L)'
;MFNSKYKKEALRELERASSKYQSAFDEAVKNTSTLQERRMAAIETLKQVERYVDELRNKPYEFEKVIREIKIRRQNFESKVESLRLESQHIDRVAGTTAGAGALAGAGVAALGPTAAMGIAMTFGTASTGTAIATLSGAAATNAALAWLGGGALLAGGGGMVAGETFLALLGPVGWIIGGSALTLSGIFATKKNREIAENAESSTRVVKKETTRIQKVSCEVEQLSDLTRSLSEKITVALNKIRDKNDYRYFTVYDKENMRIIMNSSESLSQQIGVTIS
;
A
#
# COMPACT_ATOMS: atom_id res chain seq x y z
N MET A 1 -6.54 -38.91 -25.44
CA MET A 1 -7.66 -38.41 -24.58
C MET A 1 -7.18 -37.96 -23.19
N PHE A 2 -6.32 -38.69 -22.48
CA PHE A 2 -5.88 -38.35 -21.12
C PHE A 2 -5.25 -36.95 -20.96
N ASN A 3 -4.34 -36.56 -21.84
CA ASN A 3 -3.65 -35.26 -21.73
C ASN A 3 -4.52 -34.06 -22.02
N SER A 4 -5.67 -34.21 -22.70
CA SER A 4 -6.62 -33.12 -22.93
C SER A 4 -7.45 -32.81 -21.67
N LYS A 5 -7.83 -33.83 -20.89
CA LYS A 5 -8.55 -33.67 -19.62
C LYS A 5 -7.65 -33.00 -18.58
N TYR A 6 -6.42 -33.48 -18.45
CA TYR A 6 -5.40 -32.93 -17.56
C TYR A 6 -5.12 -31.44 -17.85
N LYS A 7 -4.89 -31.07 -19.12
CA LYS A 7 -4.76 -29.68 -19.56
C LYS A 7 -5.95 -28.82 -19.15
N LYS A 8 -7.17 -29.32 -19.41
CA LYS A 8 -8.41 -28.57 -19.11
C LYS A 8 -8.56 -28.34 -17.60
N GLU A 9 -8.19 -29.31 -16.80
CA GLU A 9 -8.27 -29.22 -15.34
C GLU A 9 -7.23 -28.25 -14.78
N ALA A 10 -5.96 -28.33 -15.22
CA ALA A 10 -4.89 -27.41 -14.84
C ALA A 10 -5.20 -25.95 -15.22
N LEU A 11 -5.75 -25.72 -16.42
CA LEU A 11 -6.15 -24.37 -16.85
C LEU A 11 -7.31 -23.83 -16.03
N ARG A 12 -8.30 -24.65 -15.68
CA ARG A 12 -9.41 -24.22 -14.81
C ARG A 12 -8.94 -23.89 -13.40
N GLU A 13 -7.96 -24.64 -12.88
CA GLU A 13 -7.39 -24.35 -11.58
C GLU A 13 -6.57 -23.05 -11.59
N LEU A 14 -5.81 -22.81 -12.65
CA LEU A 14 -5.13 -21.54 -12.85
C LEU A 14 -6.12 -20.38 -12.93
N GLU A 15 -7.20 -20.49 -13.70
CA GLU A 15 -8.26 -19.48 -13.81
C GLU A 15 -8.88 -19.16 -12.44
N ARG A 16 -9.20 -20.19 -11.64
CA ARG A 16 -9.72 -20.00 -10.27
C ARG A 16 -8.72 -19.34 -9.34
N ALA A 17 -7.46 -19.74 -9.42
CA ALA A 17 -6.41 -19.14 -8.60
C ALA A 17 -6.22 -17.66 -8.95
N SER A 18 -6.26 -17.34 -10.23
CA SER A 18 -6.11 -15.98 -10.70
C SER A 18 -7.29 -15.09 -10.35
N SER A 19 -8.53 -15.62 -10.43
CA SER A 19 -9.71 -14.88 -9.96
C SER A 19 -9.62 -14.56 -8.46
N LYS A 20 -9.16 -15.51 -7.63
CA LYS A 20 -8.92 -15.26 -6.19
C LYS A 20 -7.82 -14.24 -5.95
N TYR A 21 -6.77 -14.29 -6.76
CA TYR A 21 -5.69 -13.30 -6.70
C TYR A 21 -6.22 -11.91 -7.02
N GLN A 22 -7.00 -11.76 -8.11
CA GLN A 22 -7.59 -10.48 -8.48
C GLN A 22 -8.45 -9.91 -7.35
N SER A 23 -9.31 -10.73 -6.74
CA SER A 23 -10.14 -10.28 -5.62
C SER A 23 -9.30 -9.83 -4.41
N ALA A 24 -8.25 -10.58 -4.05
CA ALA A 24 -7.35 -10.21 -2.96
C ALA A 24 -6.57 -8.92 -3.27
N PHE A 25 -6.19 -8.74 -4.53
CA PHE A 25 -5.52 -7.55 -5.01
C PHE A 25 -6.44 -6.31 -4.93
N ASP A 26 -7.67 -6.41 -5.42
CA ASP A 26 -8.66 -5.32 -5.38
C ASP A 26 -8.95 -4.91 -3.93
N GLU A 27 -9.04 -5.88 -3.02
CA GLU A 27 -9.20 -5.64 -1.59
C GLU A 27 -7.98 -4.91 -1.00
N ALA A 28 -6.75 -5.33 -1.32
CA ALA A 28 -5.54 -4.69 -0.86
C ALA A 28 -5.43 -3.24 -1.36
N VAL A 29 -5.80 -2.97 -2.60
CA VAL A 29 -5.89 -1.63 -3.19
C VAL A 29 -6.88 -0.76 -2.43
N LYS A 30 -8.08 -1.27 -2.16
CA LYS A 30 -9.12 -0.57 -1.40
C LYS A 30 -8.63 -0.24 0.02
N ASN A 31 -8.05 -1.21 0.72
CA ASN A 31 -7.55 -1.02 2.08
C ASN A 31 -6.42 0.01 2.14
N THR A 32 -5.53 0.01 1.13
CA THR A 32 -4.46 1.00 0.98
C THR A 32 -5.01 2.42 0.76
N SER A 33 -6.01 2.57 -0.09
CA SER A 33 -6.68 3.86 -0.31
C SER A 33 -7.32 4.37 0.98
N THR A 34 -8.04 3.50 1.69
CA THR A 34 -8.66 3.84 2.98
C THR A 34 -7.61 4.25 4.03
N LEU A 35 -6.48 3.54 4.10
CA LEU A 35 -5.38 3.93 5.00
C LEU A 35 -4.84 5.31 4.66
N GLN A 36 -4.66 5.62 3.37
CA GLN A 36 -4.16 6.93 2.95
C GLN A 36 -5.14 8.06 3.32
N GLU A 37 -6.44 7.87 3.11
CA GLU A 37 -7.48 8.82 3.52
C GLU A 37 -7.44 9.05 5.04
N ARG A 38 -7.32 7.97 5.82
CA ARG A 38 -7.23 8.06 7.29
C ARG A 38 -5.94 8.75 7.75
N ARG A 39 -4.81 8.53 7.07
CA ARG A 39 -3.55 9.24 7.34
C ARG A 39 -3.67 10.74 7.07
N MET A 40 -4.33 11.13 5.98
CA MET A 40 -4.58 12.55 5.69
C MET A 40 -5.49 13.19 6.74
N ALA A 41 -6.54 12.50 7.18
CA ALA A 41 -7.37 12.96 8.28
C ALA A 41 -6.60 13.06 9.61
N ALA A 42 -5.71 12.10 9.88
CA ALA A 42 -4.84 12.11 11.05
C ALA A 42 -3.88 13.33 11.07
N ILE A 43 -3.37 13.74 9.92
CA ILE A 43 -2.56 14.96 9.78
C ILE A 43 -3.36 16.18 10.27
N GLU A 44 -4.60 16.31 9.85
CA GLU A 44 -5.45 17.44 10.28
C GLU A 44 -5.74 17.38 11.79
N THR A 45 -5.93 16.19 12.34
CA THR A 45 -6.07 15.99 13.79
C THR A 45 -4.79 16.43 14.53
N LEU A 46 -3.61 16.05 14.06
CA LEU A 46 -2.33 16.46 14.65
C LEU A 46 -2.14 17.99 14.56
N LYS A 47 -2.49 18.63 13.45
CA LYS A 47 -2.44 20.09 13.31
C LYS A 47 -3.38 20.80 14.30
N GLN A 48 -4.55 20.21 14.60
CA GLN A 48 -5.43 20.76 15.62
C GLN A 48 -4.81 20.69 17.02
N VAL A 49 -4.17 19.57 17.35
CA VAL A 49 -3.44 19.42 18.61
C VAL A 49 -2.26 20.41 18.70
N GLU A 50 -1.46 20.53 17.64
CA GLU A 50 -0.35 21.50 17.57
C GLU A 50 -0.86 22.91 17.88
N ARG A 51 -1.90 23.38 17.19
CA ARG A 51 -2.50 24.71 17.43
C ARG A 51 -3.00 24.87 18.86
N TYR A 52 -3.74 23.89 19.36
CA TYR A 52 -4.26 23.96 20.74
C TYR A 52 -3.13 24.05 21.77
N VAL A 53 -2.08 23.23 21.64
CA VAL A 53 -0.95 23.26 22.58
C VAL A 53 -0.13 24.53 22.42
N ASP A 54 0.05 25.04 21.21
CA ASP A 54 0.78 26.31 20.98
C ASP A 54 0.06 27.48 21.65
N GLU A 55 -1.27 27.53 21.61
CA GLU A 55 -2.11 28.57 22.24
C GLU A 55 -2.27 28.41 23.76
N LEU A 56 -2.03 27.20 24.32
CA LEU A 56 -2.21 26.91 25.74
C LEU A 56 -1.16 27.61 26.60
N ARG A 57 -1.61 28.50 27.47
CA ARG A 57 -0.76 29.24 28.41
C ARG A 57 -0.33 28.38 29.60
N ASN A 58 0.85 28.67 30.14
CA ASN A 58 1.41 28.01 31.35
C ASN A 58 1.46 26.48 31.23
N LYS A 59 1.61 25.96 30.01
CA LYS A 59 1.79 24.53 29.76
C LYS A 59 3.15 24.02 30.26
N PRO A 60 3.25 22.75 30.66
CA PRO A 60 4.52 22.12 30.97
C PRO A 60 5.47 22.11 29.76
N TYR A 61 6.77 22.28 30.01
CA TYR A 61 7.81 22.28 28.96
C TYR A 61 7.83 20.96 28.15
N GLU A 62 7.51 19.84 28.79
CA GLU A 62 7.44 18.52 28.18
C GLU A 62 6.47 18.49 27.00
N PHE A 63 5.37 19.27 27.05
CA PHE A 63 4.41 19.34 25.94
C PHE A 63 5.03 19.97 24.70
N GLU A 64 5.83 21.01 24.87
CA GLU A 64 6.52 21.67 23.76
C GLU A 64 7.50 20.73 23.06
N LYS A 65 8.21 19.89 23.83
CA LYS A 65 9.13 18.89 23.30
C LYS A 65 8.38 17.86 22.44
N VAL A 66 7.32 17.28 22.98
CA VAL A 66 6.51 16.25 22.26
C VAL A 66 5.87 16.83 21.01
N ILE A 67 5.29 18.04 21.09
CA ILE A 67 4.68 18.73 19.94
C ILE A 67 5.72 18.99 18.84
N ARG A 68 6.93 19.38 19.20
CA ARG A 68 8.02 19.59 18.22
C ARG A 68 8.34 18.30 17.47
N GLU A 69 8.42 17.16 18.15
CA GLU A 69 8.66 15.86 17.52
C GLU A 69 7.50 15.44 16.62
N ILE A 70 6.25 15.62 17.06
CA ILE A 70 5.05 15.36 16.28
C ILE A 70 5.08 16.20 14.98
N LYS A 71 5.37 17.49 15.09
CA LYS A 71 5.46 18.42 13.95
C LYS A 71 6.51 17.98 12.93
N ILE A 72 7.69 17.58 13.39
CA ILE A 72 8.76 17.08 12.51
C ILE A 72 8.29 15.82 11.76
N ARG A 73 7.73 14.82 12.48
CA ARG A 73 7.26 13.58 11.85
C ARG A 73 6.15 13.85 10.84
N ARG A 74 5.18 14.70 11.18
CA ARG A 74 4.09 15.10 10.29
C ARG A 74 4.61 15.80 9.04
N GLN A 75 5.50 16.79 9.18
CA GLN A 75 6.09 17.51 8.05
C GLN A 75 6.88 16.58 7.13
N ASN A 76 7.66 15.66 7.70
CA ASN A 76 8.38 14.65 6.94
C ASN A 76 7.43 13.76 6.13
N PHE A 77 6.30 13.37 6.71
CA PHE A 77 5.29 12.59 5.99
C PHE A 77 4.64 13.42 4.87
N GLU A 78 4.21 14.65 5.15
CA GLU A 78 3.61 15.56 4.14
C GLU A 78 4.57 15.80 2.97
N SER A 79 5.86 16.03 3.25
CA SER A 79 6.88 16.20 2.21
C SER A 79 7.05 14.94 1.34
N LYS A 80 7.00 13.76 1.94
CA LYS A 80 7.06 12.50 1.18
C LYS A 80 5.83 12.32 0.29
N VAL A 81 4.64 12.60 0.81
CA VAL A 81 3.39 12.51 0.03
C VAL A 81 3.43 13.47 -1.16
N GLU A 82 3.90 14.70 -0.94
CA GLU A 82 4.01 15.70 -2.02
C GLU A 82 5.06 15.30 -3.06
N SER A 83 6.22 14.78 -2.67
CA SER A 83 7.22 14.30 -3.60
C SER A 83 6.69 13.15 -4.48
N LEU A 84 5.96 12.20 -3.90
CA LEU A 84 5.33 11.10 -4.64
C LEU A 84 4.26 11.60 -5.62
N ARG A 85 3.50 12.62 -5.22
CA ARG A 85 2.50 13.27 -6.09
C ARG A 85 3.13 13.95 -7.30
N LEU A 86 4.22 14.68 -7.09
CA LEU A 86 4.93 15.35 -8.18
C LEU A 86 5.58 14.35 -9.14
N GLU A 87 6.15 13.26 -8.62
CA GLU A 87 6.74 12.19 -9.42
C GLU A 87 5.67 11.47 -10.25
N SER A 88 4.50 11.19 -9.68
CA SER A 88 3.35 10.64 -10.39
C SER A 88 2.92 11.53 -11.55
N GLN A 89 2.80 12.84 -11.34
CA GLN A 89 2.45 13.80 -12.40
C GLN A 89 3.53 13.88 -13.50
N HIS A 90 4.78 13.65 -13.16
CA HIS A 90 5.87 13.59 -14.14
C HIS A 90 5.77 12.34 -15.01
N ILE A 91 5.50 11.18 -14.41
CA ILE A 91 5.29 9.91 -15.11
C ILE A 91 4.08 10.02 -16.05
N ASP A 92 2.98 10.63 -15.61
CA ASP A 92 1.79 10.87 -16.44
C ASP A 92 2.08 11.76 -17.66
N ARG A 93 2.95 12.75 -17.53
CA ARG A 93 3.36 13.62 -18.65
C ARG A 93 4.28 12.90 -19.64
N VAL A 94 5.14 12.01 -19.17
CA VAL A 94 6.09 11.26 -20.00
C VAL A 94 5.42 10.07 -20.68
N ALA A 95 4.45 9.42 -20.00
CA ALA A 95 3.64 8.32 -20.52
C ALA A 95 2.48 8.78 -21.43
N GLY A 96 2.33 10.06 -21.61
CA GLY A 96 1.18 10.81 -22.14
C GLY A 96 0.74 10.58 -23.55
N THR A 97 0.82 9.37 -24.13
CA THR A 97 0.16 9.06 -25.39
C THR A 97 -0.39 7.65 -25.56
N THR A 98 -0.16 6.73 -24.62
CA THR A 98 -0.72 5.39 -24.79
C THR A 98 -1.23 4.82 -23.47
N ALA A 99 -2.54 4.84 -23.31
CA ALA A 99 -3.33 4.12 -22.33
C ALA A 99 -3.31 4.66 -20.87
N GLY A 100 -4.24 5.55 -20.58
CA GLY A 100 -4.92 5.57 -19.28
C GLY A 100 -4.10 5.88 -18.06
N ALA A 101 -3.29 6.92 -18.11
CA ALA A 101 -2.71 7.55 -16.94
C ALA A 101 -3.80 8.32 -16.18
N GLY A 102 -4.48 7.67 -15.30
CA GLY A 102 -5.47 8.29 -14.45
C GLY A 102 -5.42 7.73 -13.05
N ALA A 103 -5.13 8.57 -12.12
CA ALA A 103 -5.57 8.44 -10.75
C ALA A 103 -4.59 7.89 -9.71
N LEU A 104 -3.56 8.68 -9.42
CA LEU A 104 -3.07 8.75 -8.05
C LEU A 104 -3.67 9.95 -7.28
N ALA A 105 -4.71 10.57 -7.80
CA ALA A 105 -5.44 11.66 -7.16
C ALA A 105 -6.89 11.20 -6.86
N GLY A 106 -7.11 10.67 -5.67
CA GLY A 106 -8.35 10.89 -4.91
C GLY A 106 -9.68 10.32 -5.41
N ALA A 107 -9.78 9.68 -6.59
CA ALA A 107 -11.01 9.03 -7.02
C ALA A 107 -10.71 8.09 -8.18
N GLY A 108 -10.59 6.82 -7.96
CA GLY A 108 -10.58 5.87 -9.04
C GLY A 108 -9.50 4.81 -9.07
N VAL A 109 -9.12 4.27 -7.92
CA VAL A 109 -8.18 3.15 -7.81
C VAL A 109 -8.71 1.88 -8.52
N ALA A 110 -9.99 1.84 -8.86
CA ALA A 110 -10.66 0.67 -9.44
C ALA A 110 -10.32 0.37 -10.92
N ALA A 111 -9.60 1.27 -11.64
CA ALA A 111 -9.29 1.09 -13.06
C ALA A 111 -7.83 0.67 -13.35
N LEU A 112 -7.02 0.43 -12.33
CA LEU A 112 -5.57 0.55 -12.40
C LEU A 112 -4.79 -0.76 -12.18
N GLY A 113 -5.23 -1.91 -12.61
CA GLY A 113 -4.53 -3.19 -12.45
C GLY A 113 -3.00 -3.12 -12.17
N PRO A 114 -2.14 -3.00 -13.17
CA PRO A 114 -0.68 -2.98 -12.98
C PRO A 114 -0.15 -1.73 -12.24
N THR A 115 -0.73 -0.57 -12.47
CA THR A 115 -0.34 0.71 -11.83
C THR A 115 -0.68 0.76 -10.33
N ALA A 116 -1.79 0.14 -9.93
CA ALA A 116 -2.14 0.03 -8.52
C ALA A 116 -1.18 -0.92 -7.77
N ALA A 117 -0.78 -2.04 -8.39
CA ALA A 117 0.24 -2.93 -7.83
C ALA A 117 1.56 -2.20 -7.60
N MET A 118 2.00 -1.42 -8.58
CA MET A 118 3.18 -0.58 -8.45
C MET A 118 3.01 0.47 -7.34
N GLY A 119 1.84 1.10 -7.23
CA GLY A 119 1.53 2.05 -6.16
C GLY A 119 1.61 1.42 -4.77
N ILE A 120 1.08 0.22 -4.59
CA ILE A 120 1.20 -0.55 -3.34
C ILE A 120 2.67 -0.88 -3.05
N ALA A 121 3.40 -1.40 -4.03
CA ALA A 121 4.80 -1.74 -3.88
C ALA A 121 5.66 -0.51 -3.54
N MET A 122 5.41 0.62 -4.18
CA MET A 122 6.12 1.88 -3.90
C MET A 122 5.79 2.44 -2.51
N THR A 123 4.56 2.28 -2.04
CA THR A 123 4.12 2.84 -0.75
C THR A 123 4.52 1.97 0.43
N PHE A 124 4.44 0.66 0.29
CA PHE A 124 4.59 -0.30 1.40
C PHE A 124 5.74 -1.28 1.20
N GLY A 125 6.31 -1.37 0.00
CA GLY A 125 7.37 -2.31 -0.30
C GLY A 125 8.72 -1.89 0.30
N THR A 126 9.58 -2.90 0.53
CA THR A 126 10.99 -2.74 0.85
C THR A 126 11.85 -3.29 -0.26
N ALA A 127 12.91 -2.57 -0.61
CA ALA A 127 13.95 -3.07 -1.51
C ALA A 127 14.70 -4.24 -0.87
N SER A 128 15.42 -5.01 -1.68
CA SER A 128 16.26 -6.13 -1.20
C SER A 128 17.36 -5.69 -0.22
N THR A 129 17.68 -4.43 -0.17
CA THR A 129 18.60 -3.79 0.79
C THR A 129 17.97 -3.49 2.14
N GLY A 130 16.67 -3.76 2.34
CA GLY A 130 15.90 -3.35 3.51
C GLY A 130 15.43 -1.89 3.51
N THR A 131 15.77 -1.13 2.45
CA THR A 131 15.35 0.27 2.29
C THR A 131 13.89 0.32 1.83
N ALA A 132 13.05 1.15 2.47
CA ALA A 132 11.68 1.36 2.03
C ALA A 132 11.66 1.92 0.58
N ILE A 133 10.89 1.30 -0.32
CA ILE A 133 10.80 1.71 -1.72
C ILE A 133 10.31 3.16 -1.83
N ALA A 134 9.44 3.59 -0.91
CA ALA A 134 8.97 4.97 -0.79
C ALA A 134 10.09 6.02 -0.56
N THR A 135 11.29 5.60 -0.18
CA THR A 135 12.45 6.51 -0.02
C THR A 135 13.37 6.54 -1.23
N LEU A 136 13.11 5.69 -2.22
CA LEU A 136 13.82 5.65 -3.50
C LEU A 136 13.11 6.55 -4.50
N SER A 137 13.81 6.99 -5.53
CA SER A 137 13.28 7.84 -6.60
C SER A 137 13.61 7.29 -7.98
N GLY A 138 12.82 7.67 -9.00
CA GLY A 138 13.04 7.35 -10.38
C GLY A 138 13.16 5.84 -10.68
N ALA A 139 14.07 5.47 -11.56
CA ALA A 139 14.26 4.07 -11.98
C ALA A 139 14.58 3.12 -10.82
N ALA A 140 15.23 3.60 -9.75
CA ALA A 140 15.53 2.77 -8.58
C ALA A 140 14.25 2.36 -7.82
N ALA A 141 13.29 3.27 -7.65
CA ALA A 141 11.99 2.99 -7.03
C ALA A 141 11.19 1.99 -7.89
N THR A 142 11.14 2.22 -9.21
CA THR A 142 10.42 1.34 -10.15
C THR A 142 11.01 -0.07 -10.16
N ASN A 143 12.32 -0.20 -10.25
CA ASN A 143 13.00 -1.50 -10.24
C ASN A 143 12.82 -2.24 -8.92
N ALA A 144 12.89 -1.53 -7.80
CA ALA A 144 12.66 -2.11 -6.48
C ALA A 144 11.20 -2.56 -6.31
N ALA A 145 10.22 -1.78 -6.80
CA ALA A 145 8.81 -2.13 -6.78
C ALA A 145 8.51 -3.37 -7.65
N LEU A 146 9.08 -3.46 -8.86
CA LEU A 146 8.98 -4.64 -9.71
C LEU A 146 9.59 -5.87 -9.05
N ALA A 147 10.77 -5.73 -8.46
CA ALA A 147 11.41 -6.83 -7.72
C ALA A 147 10.57 -7.28 -6.52
N TRP A 148 9.98 -6.34 -5.79
CA TRP A 148 9.08 -6.63 -4.66
C TRP A 148 7.83 -7.38 -5.11
N LEU A 149 7.19 -6.94 -6.21
CA LEU A 149 6.04 -7.62 -6.82
C LEU A 149 6.41 -9.02 -7.34
N GLY A 150 7.62 -9.19 -7.85
CA GLY A 150 8.15 -10.48 -8.33
C GLY A 150 8.59 -11.45 -7.23
N GLY A 151 8.29 -11.15 -5.96
CA GLY A 151 8.62 -12.02 -4.81
C GLY A 151 9.98 -11.77 -4.19
N GLY A 152 10.61 -10.63 -4.46
CA GLY A 152 11.89 -10.21 -3.90
C GLY A 152 13.10 -10.45 -4.82
N ALA A 153 14.29 -10.24 -4.29
CA ALA A 153 15.52 -10.36 -5.07
C ALA A 153 15.80 -11.80 -5.54
N LEU A 154 16.43 -11.92 -6.69
CA LEU A 154 16.89 -13.21 -7.25
C LEU A 154 17.72 -14.05 -6.26
N LEU A 155 18.52 -13.40 -5.42
CA LEU A 155 19.36 -14.04 -4.39
C LEU A 155 18.55 -14.68 -3.23
N ALA A 156 17.29 -14.25 -3.04
CA ALA A 156 16.39 -14.80 -2.02
C ALA A 156 15.41 -15.85 -2.58
N GLY A 157 15.64 -16.32 -3.82
CA GLY A 157 14.77 -17.29 -4.48
C GLY A 157 13.50 -16.70 -5.10
N GLY A 158 13.41 -15.37 -5.19
CA GLY A 158 12.37 -14.66 -5.92
C GLY A 158 12.70 -14.49 -7.39
N GLY A 159 11.70 -14.22 -8.24
CA GLY A 159 11.88 -14.06 -9.68
C GLY A 159 12.48 -12.71 -10.10
N GLY A 160 12.76 -11.81 -9.17
CA GLY A 160 13.27 -10.47 -9.45
C GLY A 160 12.34 -9.59 -10.30
N MET A 161 12.90 -8.62 -11.02
CA MET A 161 12.15 -7.70 -11.89
C MET A 161 11.41 -8.42 -13.01
N VAL A 162 12.03 -9.45 -13.62
CA VAL A 162 11.44 -10.21 -14.74
C VAL A 162 10.16 -10.93 -14.31
N ALA A 163 10.15 -11.48 -13.08
CA ALA A 163 8.93 -12.09 -12.53
C ALA A 163 7.88 -11.02 -12.18
N GLY A 164 8.30 -9.83 -11.72
CA GLY A 164 7.41 -8.70 -11.48
C GLY A 164 6.77 -8.17 -12.77
N GLU A 165 7.53 -8.02 -13.83
CA GLU A 165 7.01 -7.63 -15.16
C GLU A 165 6.05 -8.68 -15.74
N THR A 166 6.42 -9.95 -15.66
CA THR A 166 5.57 -11.07 -16.10
C THR A 166 4.28 -11.10 -15.27
N PHE A 167 4.38 -10.84 -14.00
CA PHE A 167 3.27 -10.78 -13.07
C PHE A 167 2.32 -9.61 -13.37
N LEU A 168 2.85 -8.41 -13.64
CA LEU A 168 2.05 -7.27 -14.08
C LEU A 168 1.36 -7.51 -15.44
N ALA A 169 2.05 -8.20 -16.35
CA ALA A 169 1.47 -8.60 -17.62
C ALA A 169 0.30 -9.60 -17.46
N LEU A 170 0.34 -10.42 -16.43
CA LEU A 170 -0.74 -11.36 -16.11
C LEU A 170 -1.96 -10.69 -15.43
N LEU A 171 -1.76 -9.54 -14.80
CA LEU A 171 -2.82 -8.80 -14.09
C LEU A 171 -3.70 -7.93 -14.99
N GLY A 172 -3.22 -7.53 -16.16
CA GLY A 172 -4.00 -6.71 -17.09
C GLY A 172 -5.07 -7.51 -17.82
N PRO A 173 -6.21 -6.88 -18.22
CA PRO A 173 -7.22 -7.52 -19.08
C PRO A 173 -6.62 -8.06 -20.39
N VAL A 174 -5.52 -7.43 -20.84
CA VAL A 174 -4.75 -7.83 -22.03
C VAL A 174 -3.77 -8.97 -21.70
N GLY A 175 -3.26 -9.04 -20.47
CA GLY A 175 -2.35 -10.10 -20.02
C GLY A 175 -3.00 -11.49 -20.01
N TRP A 176 -4.29 -11.55 -19.69
CA TRP A 176 -5.08 -12.78 -19.81
C TRP A 176 -5.24 -13.25 -21.23
N ILE A 177 -5.43 -12.31 -22.18
CA ILE A 177 -5.51 -12.61 -23.60
C ILE A 177 -4.14 -13.04 -24.13
N ILE A 178 -3.05 -12.40 -23.70
CA ILE A 178 -1.69 -12.72 -24.15
C ILE A 178 -1.17 -13.97 -23.45
N GLY A 179 -1.37 -14.13 -22.14
CA GLY A 179 -1.02 -15.38 -21.41
C GLY A 179 -1.88 -16.55 -21.87
N GLY A 180 -3.17 -16.37 -22.02
CA GLY A 180 -4.09 -17.33 -22.60
C GLY A 180 -3.83 -17.56 -24.11
N SER A 181 -3.48 -16.54 -24.88
CA SER A 181 -3.22 -16.64 -26.30
C SER A 181 -1.79 -17.03 -26.64
N ALA A 182 -0.79 -16.74 -25.81
CA ALA A 182 0.55 -17.32 -25.96
C ALA A 182 0.51 -18.83 -25.72
N LEU A 183 -0.38 -19.30 -24.86
CA LEU A 183 -0.70 -20.73 -24.72
C LEU A 183 -1.56 -21.28 -25.89
N THR A 184 -2.28 -20.41 -26.65
CA THR A 184 -3.15 -20.82 -27.75
C THR A 184 -2.55 -20.55 -29.13
N LEU A 185 -1.66 -19.57 -29.31
CA LEU A 185 -1.07 -19.23 -30.63
C LEU A 185 -0.03 -20.23 -31.17
N SER A 186 0.38 -21.21 -30.38
CA SER A 186 1.21 -22.31 -30.90
C SER A 186 0.36 -23.55 -31.23
N GLY A 187 -0.81 -23.37 -31.75
CA GLY A 187 -1.82 -24.39 -32.05
C GLY A 187 -1.51 -25.36 -33.16
N ILE A 188 -0.31 -25.91 -33.25
CA ILE A 188 -0.03 -27.02 -34.18
C ILE A 188 1.03 -27.92 -33.55
N PHE A 189 0.62 -28.86 -32.70
CA PHE A 189 1.28 -30.14 -32.39
C PHE A 189 0.73 -30.74 -31.08
N ALA A 190 -0.16 -31.73 -31.22
CA ALA A 190 -1.27 -31.84 -30.28
C ALA A 190 -1.14 -32.79 -29.09
N THR A 191 -0.03 -33.45 -28.80
CA THR A 191 0.00 -34.41 -27.69
C THR A 191 1.12 -34.21 -26.67
N LYS A 192 2.36 -33.98 -27.10
CA LYS A 192 3.44 -33.58 -26.15
C LYS A 192 3.16 -32.20 -25.53
N LYS A 193 2.62 -31.31 -26.32
CA LYS A 193 2.29 -29.93 -25.94
C LYS A 193 1.17 -29.80 -24.89
N ASN A 194 0.19 -30.69 -24.86
CA ASN A 194 -0.90 -30.64 -23.88
C ASN A 194 -0.42 -30.92 -22.45
N ARG A 195 0.57 -31.79 -22.29
CA ARG A 195 1.20 -32.09 -21.00
C ARG A 195 2.05 -30.90 -20.53
N GLU A 196 2.86 -30.35 -21.40
CA GLU A 196 3.70 -29.17 -21.11
C GLU A 196 2.86 -27.95 -20.72
N ILE A 197 1.74 -27.73 -21.43
CA ILE A 197 0.79 -26.65 -21.07
C ILE A 197 0.19 -26.90 -19.69
N ALA A 198 -0.16 -28.14 -19.34
CA ALA A 198 -0.72 -28.46 -18.04
C ALA A 198 0.33 -28.25 -16.93
N GLU A 199 1.55 -28.71 -17.12
CA GLU A 199 2.67 -28.56 -16.17
C GLU A 199 3.01 -27.07 -15.96
N ASN A 200 3.01 -26.25 -17.02
CA ASN A 200 3.19 -24.80 -16.94
C ASN A 200 2.02 -24.13 -16.20
N ALA A 201 0.79 -24.54 -16.46
CA ALA A 201 -0.39 -24.02 -15.78
C ALA A 201 -0.37 -24.35 -14.28
N GLU A 202 0.06 -25.55 -13.90
CA GLU A 202 0.24 -25.93 -12.48
C GLU A 202 1.35 -25.13 -11.81
N SER A 203 2.47 -24.92 -12.50
CA SER A 203 3.57 -24.09 -12.01
C SER A 203 3.08 -22.66 -11.77
N SER A 204 2.40 -22.06 -12.74
CA SER A 204 1.79 -20.73 -12.63
C SER A 204 0.76 -20.67 -11.51
N THR A 205 -0.06 -21.70 -11.34
CA THR A 205 -1.04 -21.80 -10.25
C THR A 205 -0.37 -21.75 -8.87
N ARG A 206 0.76 -22.45 -8.70
CA ARG A 206 1.52 -22.40 -7.43
C ARG A 206 2.04 -21.00 -7.14
N VAL A 207 2.58 -20.32 -8.14
CA VAL A 207 3.06 -18.93 -8.00
C VAL A 207 1.92 -18.00 -7.65
N VAL A 208 0.80 -18.04 -8.39
CA VAL A 208 -0.38 -17.22 -8.14
C VAL A 208 -0.95 -17.42 -6.74
N LYS A 209 -1.05 -18.69 -6.28
CA LYS A 209 -1.51 -18.99 -4.90
C LYS A 209 -0.58 -18.41 -3.84
N LYS A 210 0.75 -18.51 -4.04
CA LYS A 210 1.74 -17.93 -3.12
C LYS A 210 1.59 -16.42 -3.04
N GLU A 211 1.48 -15.74 -4.18
CA GLU A 211 1.32 -14.29 -4.23
C GLU A 211 -0.05 -13.84 -3.68
N THR A 212 -1.11 -14.61 -3.89
CA THR A 212 -2.41 -14.36 -3.25
C THR A 212 -2.28 -14.30 -1.73
N THR A 213 -1.61 -15.30 -1.14
CA THR A 213 -1.40 -15.33 0.32
C THR A 213 -0.58 -14.14 0.80
N ARG A 214 0.44 -13.74 0.03
CA ARG A 214 1.28 -12.58 0.35
C ARG A 214 0.48 -11.29 0.32
N ILE A 215 -0.33 -11.06 -0.71
CA ILE A 215 -1.19 -9.87 -0.83
C ILE A 215 -2.22 -9.84 0.28
N GLN A 216 -2.85 -10.98 0.62
CA GLN A 216 -3.79 -11.06 1.73
C GLN A 216 -3.14 -10.69 3.07
N LYS A 217 -1.91 -11.13 3.31
CA LYS A 217 -1.16 -10.75 4.50
C LYS A 217 -0.93 -9.23 4.55
N VAL A 218 -0.43 -8.65 3.47
CA VAL A 218 -0.22 -7.19 3.36
C VAL A 218 -1.53 -6.43 3.54
N SER A 219 -2.61 -6.89 2.91
CA SER A 219 -3.94 -6.29 3.04
C SER A 219 -4.42 -6.26 4.50
N CYS A 220 -4.22 -7.35 5.24
CA CYS A 220 -4.57 -7.43 6.66
C CYS A 220 -3.72 -6.46 7.51
N GLU A 221 -2.42 -6.36 7.25
CA GLU A 221 -1.54 -5.42 7.95
C GLU A 221 -1.93 -3.96 7.67
N VAL A 222 -2.28 -3.64 6.42
CA VAL A 222 -2.82 -2.33 6.01
C VAL A 222 -4.10 -2.00 6.76
N GLU A 223 -5.04 -2.95 6.86
CA GLU A 223 -6.30 -2.77 7.56
C GLU A 223 -6.09 -2.51 9.05
N GLN A 224 -5.23 -3.29 9.73
CA GLN A 224 -4.88 -3.09 11.13
C GLN A 224 -4.28 -1.71 11.38
N LEU A 225 -3.35 -1.27 10.52
CA LEU A 225 -2.75 0.06 10.60
C LEU A 225 -3.78 1.17 10.36
N SER A 226 -4.70 0.95 9.44
CA SER A 226 -5.80 1.85 9.13
C SER A 226 -6.75 2.02 10.32
N ASP A 227 -7.13 0.92 10.98
CA ASP A 227 -8.00 0.95 12.16
C ASP A 227 -7.32 1.57 13.37
N LEU A 228 -6.04 1.30 13.58
CA LEU A 228 -5.25 1.95 14.63
C LEU A 228 -5.17 3.46 14.40
N THR A 229 -4.89 3.90 13.17
CA THR A 229 -4.83 5.32 12.79
C THR A 229 -6.17 6.01 13.08
N ARG A 230 -7.28 5.39 12.70
CA ARG A 230 -8.63 5.88 12.99
C ARG A 230 -8.90 5.97 14.50
N SER A 231 -8.64 4.90 15.23
CA SER A 231 -8.90 4.83 16.68
C SER A 231 -8.11 5.89 17.46
N LEU A 232 -6.83 6.12 17.10
CA LEU A 232 -6.01 7.15 17.72
C LEU A 232 -6.56 8.54 17.40
N SER A 233 -6.92 8.82 16.16
CA SER A 233 -7.51 10.11 15.74
C SER A 233 -8.82 10.40 16.46
N GLU A 234 -9.69 9.41 16.60
CA GLU A 234 -10.96 9.53 17.34
C GLU A 234 -10.72 9.81 18.83
N LYS A 235 -9.79 9.10 19.48
CA LYS A 235 -9.42 9.32 20.89
C LYS A 235 -8.92 10.75 21.11
N ILE A 236 -8.06 11.23 20.22
CA ILE A 236 -7.54 12.60 20.29
C ILE A 236 -8.68 13.61 20.14
N THR A 237 -9.53 13.45 19.14
CA THR A 237 -10.65 14.36 18.85
C THR A 237 -11.62 14.42 20.03
N VAL A 238 -11.99 13.27 20.59
CA VAL A 238 -12.89 13.21 21.75
C VAL A 238 -12.27 13.91 22.98
N ALA A 239 -10.99 13.65 23.27
CA ALA A 239 -10.31 14.26 24.40
C ALA A 239 -10.13 15.78 24.20
N LEU A 240 -9.77 16.20 22.98
CA LEU A 240 -9.57 17.61 22.63
C LEU A 240 -10.87 18.41 22.75
N ASN A 241 -12.00 17.86 22.29
CA ASN A 241 -13.31 18.52 22.39
C ASN A 241 -13.75 18.78 23.84
N LYS A 242 -13.26 18.01 24.82
CA LYS A 242 -13.58 18.20 26.23
C LYS A 242 -12.82 19.35 26.90
N ILE A 243 -11.68 19.72 26.35
CA ILE A 243 -10.79 20.75 26.94
C ILE A 243 -10.53 21.94 26.02
N ARG A 244 -11.06 21.94 24.80
CA ARG A 244 -10.75 22.94 23.75
C ARG A 244 -11.05 24.40 24.16
N ASP A 245 -12.01 24.61 25.09
CA ASP A 245 -12.39 25.93 25.55
C ASP A 245 -11.46 26.47 26.68
N LYS A 246 -10.49 25.66 27.12
CA LYS A 246 -9.54 25.97 28.18
C LYS A 246 -8.21 26.40 27.59
N ASN A 247 -7.78 27.60 27.92
CA ASN A 247 -6.58 28.21 27.34
C ASN A 247 -5.43 28.47 28.33
N ASP A 248 -5.58 28.01 29.59
CA ASP A 248 -4.54 28.16 30.62
C ASP A 248 -4.44 26.90 31.48
N TYR A 249 -3.30 26.21 31.42
CA TYR A 249 -3.05 24.94 32.09
C TYR A 249 -3.14 25.02 33.61
N ARG A 250 -2.91 26.19 34.21
CA ARG A 250 -3.00 26.39 35.66
C ARG A 250 -4.41 26.09 36.21
N TYR A 251 -5.42 26.29 35.38
CA TYR A 251 -6.82 26.05 35.75
C TYR A 251 -7.36 24.68 35.33
N PHE A 252 -6.48 23.79 34.85
CA PHE A 252 -6.88 22.44 34.51
C PHE A 252 -7.23 21.65 35.75
N THR A 253 -8.42 21.07 35.76
CA THR A 253 -8.82 20.06 36.75
C THR A 253 -8.05 18.76 36.53
N VAL A 254 -8.17 17.83 37.47
CA VAL A 254 -7.60 16.48 37.31
C VAL A 254 -8.13 15.81 36.04
N TYR A 255 -9.41 16.00 35.73
CA TYR A 255 -10.03 15.47 34.53
C TYR A 255 -9.47 16.11 33.23
N ASP A 256 -9.22 17.41 33.22
CA ASP A 256 -8.60 18.09 32.09
C ASP A 256 -7.19 17.63 31.83
N LYS A 257 -6.39 17.46 32.90
CA LYS A 257 -5.03 16.93 32.84
C LYS A 257 -5.01 15.50 32.30
N GLU A 258 -5.99 14.68 32.65
CA GLU A 258 -6.12 13.33 32.10
C GLU A 258 -6.45 13.35 30.59
N ASN A 259 -7.39 14.20 30.15
CA ASN A 259 -7.68 14.38 28.72
C ASN A 259 -6.43 14.88 27.97
N MET A 260 -5.68 15.84 28.57
CA MET A 260 -4.43 16.32 28.00
C MET A 260 -3.38 15.21 27.86
N ARG A 261 -3.25 14.33 28.86
CA ARG A 261 -2.36 13.16 28.80
C ARG A 261 -2.77 12.20 27.67
N ILE A 262 -4.08 11.96 27.49
CA ILE A 262 -4.61 11.15 26.38
C ILE A 262 -4.23 11.79 25.04
N ILE A 263 -4.42 13.10 24.90
CA ILE A 263 -4.08 13.83 23.67
C ILE A 263 -2.59 13.68 23.35
N MET A 264 -1.71 13.97 24.32
CA MET A 264 -0.27 13.92 24.09
C MET A 264 0.22 12.53 23.72
N ASN A 265 -0.15 11.49 24.48
CA ASN A 265 0.27 10.12 24.22
C ASN A 265 -0.29 9.58 22.92
N SER A 266 -1.57 9.83 22.64
CA SER A 266 -2.20 9.37 21.40
C SER A 266 -1.66 10.10 20.17
N SER A 267 -1.34 11.40 20.29
CA SER A 267 -0.75 12.18 19.19
C SER A 267 0.68 11.75 18.89
N GLU A 268 1.46 11.45 19.91
CA GLU A 268 2.80 10.89 19.74
C GLU A 268 2.74 9.54 18.99
N SER A 269 1.89 8.62 19.47
CA SER A 269 1.66 7.33 18.81
C SER A 269 1.16 7.50 17.38
N LEU A 270 0.18 8.39 17.14
CA LEU A 270 -0.36 8.66 15.81
C LEU A 270 0.71 9.21 14.87
N SER A 271 1.55 10.14 15.34
CA SER A 271 2.65 10.70 14.55
C SER A 271 3.69 9.66 14.13
N GLN A 272 3.90 8.61 14.93
CA GLN A 272 4.74 7.48 14.59
C GLN A 272 4.06 6.60 13.53
N GLN A 273 2.76 6.33 13.69
CA GLN A 273 2.00 5.43 12.81
C GLN A 273 1.79 5.98 11.39
N ILE A 274 1.63 7.29 11.20
CA ILE A 274 1.44 7.86 9.85
C ILE A 274 2.64 7.61 8.91
N GLY A 275 3.83 7.42 9.46
CA GLY A 275 5.06 7.18 8.70
C GLY A 275 5.47 5.70 8.59
N VAL A 276 4.71 4.77 9.19
CA VAL A 276 5.04 3.33 9.15
C VAL A 276 4.89 2.78 7.74
N THR A 277 5.92 2.08 7.28
CA THR A 277 5.91 1.29 6.05
C THR A 277 5.70 -0.18 6.40
N ILE A 278 4.94 -0.90 5.58
CA ILE A 278 4.67 -2.33 5.75
C ILE A 278 5.75 -3.10 5.00
N SER A 279 6.36 -4.06 5.67
CA SER A 279 7.47 -4.87 5.12
C SER A 279 7.02 -6.28 4.75
#